data_b76af229b236440057ac3b3d44501ea4
#
_entry.id   b76af229b236440057ac3b3d44501ea4
#
_cell.length_a   1.000
_cell.length_b   1.000
_cell.length_c   1.000
_cell.angle_alpha   90.00
_cell.angle_beta   90.00
_cell.angle_gamma   90.00
#
_symmetry.space_group_name_H-M   'P 1'
#
loop_
_entity.id
_entity.type
_entity.pdbx_description
1 polymer ?
#
loop_
_entity_poly.entity_id
_entity_poly.type
_entity_poly.pdbx_seq_one_letter_code
_entity_poly.pdbx_strand_id
1 'polypeptide(L)'
;FDNFDWHDSILNSVIINRQNLGLNDVVELDITWPSGERGILLFKNVRKCVINLNSGIDTKDWVYNAYETEDDEDFVSYKKQVVNICNDIDKLKCFVIETSTTGSFVKIFAIQVVERSSIDL
;
A
#
# COMPACT_ATOMS: atom_id res chain seq x y z
N PHE A 1 -5.74 4.28 8.24
CA PHE A 1 -4.62 4.53 7.32
C PHE A 1 -4.17 5.99 7.35
N ASP A 2 -5.10 6.93 7.25
CA ASP A 2 -4.77 8.36 7.26
C ASP A 2 -4.24 8.85 8.63
N ASN A 3 -4.39 8.06 9.67
CA ASN A 3 -3.91 8.39 11.02
C ASN A 3 -2.43 8.05 11.23
N PHE A 4 -1.81 7.32 10.31
CA PHE A 4 -0.37 7.08 10.39
C PHE A 4 0.41 8.35 10.07
N ASP A 5 1.59 8.48 10.66
CA ASP A 5 2.44 9.64 10.49
C ASP A 5 3.28 9.53 9.21
N TRP A 6 2.63 9.70 8.07
CA TRP A 6 3.21 9.42 6.76
C TRP A 6 4.27 10.43 6.32
N HIS A 7 4.04 11.72 6.56
CA HIS A 7 4.95 12.75 6.08
C HIS A 7 6.34 12.57 6.68
N ASP A 8 7.37 12.51 5.83
CA ASP A 8 8.76 12.23 6.21
C ASP A 8 8.99 10.81 6.72
N SER A 9 8.07 9.89 6.51
CA SER A 9 8.36 8.47 6.67
C SER A 9 9.19 7.96 5.49
N ILE A 10 9.78 6.79 5.63
CA ILE A 10 10.64 6.19 4.61
C ILE A 10 10.03 4.87 4.18
N LEU A 11 9.84 4.72 2.87
CA LEU A 11 9.43 3.44 2.29
C LEU A 11 10.68 2.59 2.06
N ASN A 12 10.83 1.54 2.86
CA ASN A 12 12.02 0.67 2.79
C ASN A 12 11.85 -0.48 1.81
N SER A 13 10.68 -1.13 1.79
CA SER A 13 10.45 -2.26 0.89
C SER A 13 8.97 -2.49 0.65
N VAL A 14 8.69 -3.14 -0.47
CA VAL A 14 7.37 -3.62 -0.85
C VAL A 14 7.49 -5.10 -1.14
N ILE A 15 6.73 -5.95 -0.44
CA ILE A 15 6.75 -7.39 -0.61
C ILE A 15 5.36 -7.86 -1.03
N ILE A 16 5.30 -8.54 -2.17
CA ILE A 16 4.05 -9.09 -2.71
C ILE A 16 4.21 -10.60 -2.81
N ASN A 17 3.49 -11.33 -1.97
CA ASN A 17 3.50 -12.79 -2.00
C ASN A 17 2.36 -13.28 -2.90
N ARG A 18 2.72 -14.07 -3.92
CA ARG A 18 1.78 -14.59 -4.90
C ARG A 18 1.69 -16.10 -4.91
N GLN A 19 2.15 -16.76 -3.87
CA GLN A 19 2.19 -18.23 -3.82
C GLN A 19 0.80 -18.86 -3.74
N ASN A 20 -0.13 -18.21 -3.04
CA ASN A 20 -1.46 -18.75 -2.78
C ASN A 20 -2.54 -17.72 -3.15
N LEU A 21 -2.62 -17.38 -4.43
CA LEU A 21 -3.60 -16.40 -4.92
C LEU A 21 -5.02 -16.83 -4.55
N GLY A 22 -5.80 -15.88 -4.06
CA GLY A 22 -7.16 -16.11 -3.61
C GLY A 22 -7.27 -16.57 -2.16
N LEU A 23 -6.17 -17.03 -1.54
CA LEU A 23 -6.16 -17.47 -0.13
C LEU A 23 -5.36 -16.52 0.76
N ASN A 24 -4.19 -16.08 0.29
CA ASN A 24 -3.27 -15.22 1.07
C ASN A 24 -2.80 -14.06 0.20
N ASP A 25 -3.73 -13.22 -0.22
CA ASP A 25 -3.43 -12.05 -1.03
C ASP A 25 -3.03 -10.90 -0.10
N VAL A 26 -1.74 -10.81 0.22
CA VAL A 26 -1.18 -9.85 1.18
C VAL A 26 -0.06 -9.07 0.52
N VAL A 27 -0.04 -7.75 0.77
CA VAL A 27 1.08 -6.88 0.44
C VAL A 27 1.66 -6.34 1.74
N GLU A 28 2.97 -6.41 1.87
CA GLU A 28 3.72 -5.93 3.03
C GLU A 28 4.52 -4.68 2.66
N LEU A 29 4.37 -3.61 3.44
CA LEU A 29 5.23 -2.44 3.34
C LEU A 29 6.06 -2.32 4.61
N ASP A 30 7.38 -2.19 4.45
CA ASP A 30 8.30 -1.89 5.54
C ASP A 30 8.53 -0.38 5.54
N ILE A 31 8.15 0.29 6.63
CA ILE A 31 8.17 1.73 6.77
C ILE A 31 9.04 2.10 7.97
N THR A 32 9.87 3.12 7.82
CA THR A 32 10.48 3.80 8.96
C THR A 32 9.73 5.09 9.21
N TRP A 33 9.05 5.17 10.36
CA TRP A 33 8.29 6.37 10.73
C TRP A 33 9.23 7.53 11.10
N PRO A 34 8.75 8.78 11.13
CA PRO A 34 9.59 9.93 11.51
C PRO A 34 10.22 9.80 12.90
N SER A 35 9.62 9.03 13.80
CA SER A 35 10.19 8.73 15.12
C SER A 35 11.47 7.89 15.05
N GLY A 36 11.74 7.25 13.91
CA GLY A 36 12.82 6.29 13.74
C GLY A 36 12.39 4.84 13.96
N GLU A 37 11.17 4.61 14.44
CA GLU A 37 10.66 3.25 14.62
C GLU A 37 10.26 2.65 13.28
N ARG A 38 10.53 1.35 13.11
CA ARG A 38 10.08 0.60 11.94
C ARG A 38 8.72 -0.01 12.21
N GLY A 39 7.87 0.03 11.21
CA GLY A 39 6.58 -0.64 11.23
C GLY A 39 6.40 -1.42 9.95
N ILE A 40 5.61 -2.49 10.05
CA ILE A 40 5.23 -3.28 8.89
C ILE A 40 3.73 -3.14 8.70
N LEU A 41 3.33 -2.64 7.54
CA LEU A 41 1.92 -2.54 7.18
C LEU A 41 1.56 -3.76 6.35
N LEU A 42 0.53 -4.48 6.80
CA LEU A 42 -0.02 -5.62 6.08
C LEU A 42 -1.35 -5.23 5.47
N PHE A 43 -1.41 -5.22 4.15
CA PHE A 43 -2.66 -5.04 3.41
C PHE A 43 -3.21 -6.41 3.10
N LYS A 44 -4.42 -6.68 3.56
CA LYS A 44 -5.04 -8.00 3.48
C LYS A 44 -6.23 -8.00 2.53
N ASN A 45 -6.46 -9.14 1.92
CA ASN A 45 -7.50 -9.30 0.91
C ASN A 45 -7.26 -8.32 -0.25
N VAL A 46 -6.02 -8.29 -0.72
CA VAL A 46 -5.59 -7.45 -1.83
C VAL A 46 -6.18 -7.99 -3.12
N ARG A 47 -6.79 -7.12 -3.92
CA ARG A 47 -7.36 -7.48 -5.22
C ARG A 47 -6.50 -7.03 -6.38
N LYS A 48 -5.81 -5.90 -6.21
CA LYS A 48 -4.96 -5.35 -7.26
C LYS A 48 -3.95 -4.37 -6.67
N CYS A 49 -2.78 -4.31 -7.28
CA CYS A 49 -1.79 -3.27 -7.03
C CYS A 49 -1.45 -2.57 -8.34
N VAL A 50 -1.31 -1.26 -8.28
CA VAL A 50 -0.75 -0.45 -9.36
C VAL A 50 0.50 0.20 -8.80
N ILE A 51 1.67 -0.22 -9.27
CA ILE A 51 2.94 0.13 -8.66
C ILE A 51 3.88 0.69 -9.73
N ASN A 52 4.49 1.83 -9.42
CA ASN A 52 5.58 2.40 -10.20
C ASN A 52 6.71 2.72 -9.24
N LEU A 53 7.67 1.82 -9.12
CA LEU A 53 8.83 1.98 -8.24
C LEU A 53 10.04 2.36 -9.07
N ASN A 54 10.61 3.51 -8.76
CA ASN A 54 11.82 4.01 -9.37
C ASN A 54 12.99 3.84 -8.40
N SER A 55 14.17 3.66 -8.93
CA SER A 55 15.39 3.46 -8.15
C SER A 55 16.57 4.12 -8.89
N GLY A 56 17.78 3.86 -8.41
CA GLY A 56 18.98 4.43 -9.04
C GLY A 56 19.45 5.72 -8.40
N ILE A 57 18.79 6.19 -7.33
CA ILE A 57 19.21 7.34 -6.53
C ILE A 57 19.74 6.81 -5.20
N ASP A 58 20.98 7.21 -4.86
CA ASP A 58 21.65 6.75 -3.63
C ASP A 58 21.16 7.55 -2.42
N THR A 59 19.91 7.32 -2.03
CA THR A 59 19.29 7.94 -0.84
C THR A 59 18.04 7.17 -0.46
N LYS A 60 17.44 7.56 0.66
CA LYS A 60 16.19 6.98 1.15
C LYS A 60 15.01 7.51 0.36
N ASP A 61 13.98 6.70 0.26
CA ASP A 61 12.77 7.08 -0.46
C ASP A 61 11.73 7.64 0.51
N TRP A 62 11.67 8.97 0.61
CA TRP A 62 10.83 9.68 1.55
C TRP A 62 9.39 9.75 1.04
N VAL A 63 8.45 9.38 1.91
CA VAL A 63 7.02 9.54 1.62
C VAL A 63 6.64 11.00 1.82
N TYR A 64 5.98 11.59 0.83
CA TYR A 64 5.45 12.94 0.97
C TYR A 64 3.94 12.96 1.08
N ASN A 65 3.25 11.93 0.57
CA ASN A 65 1.80 11.87 0.61
C ASN A 65 1.33 10.42 0.67
N ALA A 66 0.37 10.15 1.54
CA ALA A 66 -0.27 8.84 1.61
C ALA A 66 -1.71 9.03 2.08
N TYR A 67 -2.66 8.36 1.42
CA TYR A 67 -4.07 8.58 1.69
C TYR A 67 -4.91 7.38 1.24
N GLU A 68 -6.07 7.26 1.85
CA GLU A 68 -7.14 6.38 1.40
C GLU A 68 -8.12 7.22 0.58
N THR A 69 -8.57 6.71 -0.55
CA THR A 69 -9.47 7.43 -1.45
C THR A 69 -10.44 6.50 -2.15
N GLU A 70 -11.57 7.06 -2.58
CA GLU A 70 -12.54 6.40 -3.45
C GLU A 70 -12.48 6.92 -4.89
N ASP A 71 -11.73 7.98 -5.13
CA ASP A 71 -11.78 8.75 -6.38
C ASP A 71 -10.60 8.46 -7.31
N ASP A 72 -9.69 7.56 -6.95
CA ASP A 72 -8.58 7.19 -7.82
C ASP A 72 -9.11 6.57 -9.11
N GLU A 73 -8.60 7.03 -10.26
CA GLU A 73 -9.10 6.59 -11.57
C GLU A 73 -8.89 5.09 -11.84
N ASP A 74 -7.75 4.54 -11.41
CA ASP A 74 -7.49 3.11 -11.57
C ASP A 74 -8.42 2.28 -10.69
N PHE A 75 -8.69 2.77 -9.50
CA PHE A 75 -9.59 2.12 -8.55
C PHE A 75 -11.04 2.14 -9.06
N VAL A 76 -11.51 3.28 -9.53
CA VAL A 76 -12.85 3.41 -10.10
C VAL A 76 -13.02 2.49 -11.30
N SER A 77 -12.03 2.46 -12.19
CA SER A 77 -12.04 1.59 -13.37
C SER A 77 -12.07 0.11 -12.97
N TYR A 78 -11.25 -0.28 -12.01
CA TYR A 78 -11.23 -1.66 -11.51
C TYR A 78 -12.59 -2.09 -10.95
N LYS A 79 -13.20 -1.25 -10.12
CA LYS A 79 -14.51 -1.55 -9.51
C LYS A 79 -15.57 -1.77 -10.57
N LYS A 80 -15.56 -0.99 -11.65
CA LYS A 80 -16.51 -1.16 -12.77
C LYS A 80 -16.32 -2.50 -13.46
N GLN A 81 -15.07 -2.96 -13.59
CA GLN A 81 -14.76 -4.23 -14.25
C GLN A 81 -15.25 -5.45 -13.48
N VAL A 82 -15.24 -5.38 -12.14
CA VAL A 82 -15.47 -6.54 -11.28
C VAL A 82 -16.80 -6.49 -10.53
N VAL A 83 -17.62 -5.47 -10.72
CA VAL A 83 -18.86 -5.26 -9.96
C VAL A 83 -19.82 -6.45 -10.01
N ASN A 84 -19.83 -7.18 -11.11
CA ASN A 84 -20.73 -8.33 -11.29
C ASN A 84 -20.14 -9.66 -10.84
N ILE A 85 -18.87 -9.69 -10.43
CA ILE A 85 -18.18 -10.93 -10.06
C ILE A 85 -17.55 -10.88 -8.68
N CYS A 86 -17.60 -9.75 -8.00
CA CYS A 86 -17.01 -9.56 -6.68
C CYS A 86 -18.11 -9.18 -5.69
N ASN A 87 -18.37 -10.05 -4.72
CA ASN A 87 -19.47 -9.86 -3.76
C ASN A 87 -19.13 -8.85 -2.66
N ASP A 88 -17.84 -8.56 -2.41
CA ASP A 88 -17.38 -7.68 -1.35
C ASP A 88 -16.75 -6.40 -1.86
N ILE A 89 -17.14 -5.98 -3.07
CA ILE A 89 -16.54 -4.83 -3.74
C ILE A 89 -16.74 -3.52 -2.97
N ASP A 90 -17.85 -3.40 -2.26
CA ASP A 90 -18.16 -2.22 -1.46
C ASP A 90 -17.30 -2.11 -0.20
N LYS A 91 -16.62 -3.18 0.18
CA LYS A 91 -15.64 -3.18 1.29
C LYS A 91 -14.24 -2.83 0.81
N LEU A 92 -14.01 -2.83 -0.49
CA LEU A 92 -12.69 -2.57 -1.06
C LEU A 92 -12.32 -1.11 -0.90
N LYS A 93 -11.06 -0.86 -0.55
CA LYS A 93 -10.49 0.47 -0.35
C LYS A 93 -9.27 0.64 -1.21
N CYS A 94 -8.99 1.88 -1.58
CA CYS A 94 -7.79 2.25 -2.33
C CYS A 94 -6.83 3.00 -1.40
N PHE A 95 -5.64 2.44 -1.20
CA PHE A 95 -4.57 3.05 -0.42
C PHE A 95 -3.48 3.50 -1.37
N VAL A 96 -3.10 4.77 -1.29
CA VAL A 96 -2.11 5.37 -2.17
C VAL A 96 -0.94 5.88 -1.33
N ILE A 97 0.28 5.58 -1.76
CA ILE A 97 1.52 6.09 -1.14
C ILE A 97 2.38 6.65 -2.26
N GLU A 98 2.82 7.90 -2.08
CA GLU A 98 3.63 8.62 -3.05
C GLU A 98 4.93 9.07 -2.40
N THR A 99 6.05 8.84 -3.08
CA THR A 99 7.37 9.22 -2.57
C THR A 99 7.93 10.41 -3.35
N SER A 100 8.75 11.22 -2.67
CA SER A 100 9.34 12.41 -3.28
C SER A 100 10.70 12.15 -3.90
N THR A 101 11.52 11.29 -3.29
CA THR A 101 12.90 11.10 -3.71
C THR A 101 13.00 10.50 -5.10
N THR A 102 12.26 9.40 -5.35
CA THR A 102 12.31 8.70 -6.62
C THR A 102 11.10 8.98 -7.51
N GLY A 103 10.08 9.67 -6.99
CA GLY A 103 8.82 9.85 -7.69
C GLY A 103 8.06 8.56 -7.87
N SER A 104 8.15 7.65 -6.91
CA SER A 104 7.47 6.36 -6.92
C SER A 104 6.05 6.49 -6.38
N PHE A 105 5.19 5.54 -6.76
CA PHE A 105 3.89 5.40 -6.13
C PHE A 105 3.49 3.94 -6.00
N VAL A 106 2.69 3.66 -4.97
CA VAL A 106 2.10 2.35 -4.72
C VAL A 106 0.62 2.56 -4.46
N LYS A 107 -0.22 1.94 -5.27
CA LYS A 107 -1.67 1.91 -5.05
C LYS A 107 -2.07 0.47 -4.74
N ILE A 108 -2.76 0.27 -3.64
CA ILE A 108 -3.16 -1.06 -3.17
C ILE A 108 -4.67 -1.06 -2.98
N PHE A 109 -5.36 -1.94 -3.70
CA PHE A 109 -6.81 -2.14 -3.57
C PHE A 109 -7.02 -3.35 -2.66
N ALA A 110 -7.40 -3.08 -1.41
CA ALA A 110 -7.50 -4.09 -0.38
C ALA A 110 -8.68 -3.80 0.55
N ILE A 111 -9.06 -4.78 1.34
CA ILE A 111 -10.18 -4.62 2.29
C ILE A 111 -9.67 -4.10 3.63
N GLN A 112 -8.46 -4.47 4.02
CA GLN A 112 -7.95 -4.19 5.37
C GLN A 112 -6.47 -3.84 5.33
N VAL A 113 -6.07 -2.94 6.23
CA VAL A 113 -4.66 -2.69 6.54
C VAL A 113 -4.46 -2.76 8.04
N VAL A 114 -3.41 -3.43 8.47
CA VAL A 114 -3.01 -3.50 9.89
C VAL A 114 -1.52 -3.20 10.01
N GLU A 115 -1.13 -2.57 11.09
CA GLU A 115 0.27 -2.35 11.39
C GLU A 115 0.78 -3.42 12.36
N ARG A 116 1.98 -3.93 12.06
CA ARG A 116 2.70 -4.82 12.97
C ARG A 116 4.06 -4.19 13.27
N SER A 117 4.41 -4.09 14.54
CA SER A 117 5.72 -3.59 14.96
C SER A 117 6.82 -4.57 14.55
N SER A 118 8.01 -4.05 14.20
CA SER A 118 9.17 -4.90 13.92
C SER A 118 9.56 -5.79 15.10
N ILE A 119 9.18 -5.41 16.32
CA ILE A 119 9.41 -6.21 17.52
C ILE A 119 8.55 -7.48 17.51
N ASP A 120 7.41 -7.46 16.86
CA ASP A 120 6.47 -8.58 16.78
C ASP A 120 6.86 -9.61 15.72
N LEU A 121 7.93 -9.35 15.01
CA LEU A 121 8.46 -10.24 14.00
C LEU A 121 9.47 -11.21 14.62
#